data_e8ede60aa06c457d681ffe0c7b770bc3
#
_entry.id   e8ede60aa06c457d681ffe0c7b770bc3
#
_cell.length_a   1.000
_cell.length_b   1.000
_cell.length_c   1.000
_cell.angle_alpha   90.00
_cell.angle_beta   90.00
_cell.angle_gamma   90.00
#
_symmetry.space_group_name_H-M   'P 1'
#
loop_
_entity.id
_entity.type
_entity.pdbx_description
1 polymer ?
#
loop_
_entity_poly.entity_id
_entity_poly.type
_entity_poly.pdbx_seq_one_letter_code
_entity_poly.pdbx_strand_id
1 'polypeptide(L)'
;MSHPFADSKVAEIVTCDAPLASLTWLSLGGPAQFLARPRHVDDLKELIRIANANAISWRVLAGGFNVLVRDQGVNGLVIHLISPAFSDLEINGNTVRVGSAVPLTALISQTARAGLSGLEQLTGVPGTVGGAVKSAASTRVVTLEPLIRKLTLMDVDTDIVTMERQDLAPGQSWSELVERDVILDIGLELTPDNPEAVVKRMRNVWILKKEHQPYGHQASACIFRDPKPDRTAESLIEQAGLKGSRIGGAEVSIRNANYIVVEPNCSPNDVLRLIDLIRGEVERQFRIELGLRLEVW
;
A
#
# COMPACT_ATOMS: atom_id res chain seq x y z
N MET A 1 28.08 13.25 -14.30
CA MET A 1 28.48 11.82 -14.37
C MET A 1 27.34 11.07 -15.02
N SER A 2 27.59 10.21 -16.02
CA SER A 2 26.53 9.39 -16.60
C SER A 2 26.06 8.40 -15.53
N HIS A 3 24.74 8.27 -15.31
CA HIS A 3 24.17 7.29 -14.40
C HIS A 3 23.98 5.94 -15.12
N PRO A 4 23.88 4.81 -14.42
CA PRO A 4 23.85 3.46 -15.05
C PRO A 4 22.74 3.23 -16.07
N PHE A 5 21.68 4.02 -16.03
CA PHE A 5 20.55 3.93 -16.97
C PHE A 5 20.70 4.82 -18.21
N ALA A 6 21.70 5.73 -18.28
CA ALA A 6 21.80 6.79 -19.31
C ALA A 6 21.93 6.25 -20.73
N ASP A 7 22.67 5.16 -20.93
CA ASP A 7 22.94 4.57 -22.25
C ASP A 7 22.01 3.38 -22.56
N SER A 8 20.88 3.28 -21.85
CA SER A 8 19.92 2.18 -21.99
C SER A 8 18.63 2.60 -22.68
N LYS A 9 17.84 1.62 -23.11
CA LYS A 9 16.51 1.84 -23.70
C LYS A 9 15.51 2.48 -22.73
N VAL A 10 15.83 2.46 -21.43
CA VAL A 10 14.97 2.99 -20.35
C VAL A 10 15.42 4.36 -19.85
N ALA A 11 16.45 4.97 -20.47
CA ALA A 11 16.98 6.27 -20.07
C ALA A 11 15.90 7.36 -19.95
N GLU A 12 15.00 7.42 -20.93
CA GLU A 12 13.93 8.44 -20.99
C GLU A 12 12.89 8.35 -19.88
N ILE A 13 12.76 7.19 -19.24
CA ILE A 13 11.77 6.95 -18.18
C ILE A 13 12.38 6.99 -16.78
N VAL A 14 13.68 7.31 -16.67
CA VAL A 14 14.42 7.44 -15.41
C VAL A 14 14.70 8.92 -15.13
N THR A 15 14.35 9.37 -13.94
CA THR A 15 14.63 10.71 -13.43
C THR A 15 15.56 10.60 -12.23
N CYS A 16 16.67 11.34 -12.23
CA CYS A 16 17.60 11.41 -11.10
C CYS A 16 17.08 12.42 -10.05
N ASP A 17 17.40 12.17 -8.78
CA ASP A 17 17.08 13.05 -7.64
C ASP A 17 15.62 13.52 -7.61
N ALA A 18 14.73 12.60 -7.96
CA ALA A 18 13.31 12.90 -8.13
C ALA A 18 12.58 13.00 -6.79
N PRO A 19 11.83 14.09 -6.52
CA PRO A 19 11.10 14.26 -5.27
C PRO A 19 9.99 13.20 -5.12
N LEU A 20 9.99 12.48 -3.98
CA LEU A 20 8.99 11.47 -3.69
C LEU A 20 7.77 12.00 -2.90
N ALA A 21 7.88 13.15 -2.25
CA ALA A 21 6.79 13.72 -1.46
C ALA A 21 5.46 13.78 -2.23
N SER A 22 5.48 14.24 -3.48
CA SER A 22 4.28 14.31 -4.34
C SER A 22 3.68 12.96 -4.74
N LEU A 23 4.40 11.86 -4.49
CA LEU A 23 4.01 10.49 -4.81
C LEU A 23 3.59 9.70 -3.56
N THR A 24 3.69 10.29 -2.38
CA THR A 24 3.25 9.69 -1.11
C THR A 24 1.98 10.34 -0.61
N TRP A 25 1.12 9.56 0.06
CA TRP A 25 -0.15 10.06 0.58
C TRP A 25 0.02 11.12 1.67
N LEU A 26 1.06 11.01 2.48
CA LEU A 26 1.38 12.02 3.49
C LEU A 26 2.00 13.29 2.91
N SER A 27 2.32 13.29 1.61
CA SER A 27 3.02 14.40 0.92
C SER A 27 4.36 14.74 1.59
N LEU A 28 5.01 13.74 2.17
CA LEU A 28 6.28 13.84 2.88
C LEU A 28 7.33 12.96 2.22
N GLY A 29 8.60 13.32 2.36
CA GLY A 29 9.75 12.53 1.99
C GLY A 29 10.75 13.22 1.10
N GLY A 30 12.01 12.81 1.24
CA GLY A 30 13.12 13.22 0.39
C GLY A 30 13.07 12.59 -1.02
N PRO A 31 14.09 12.87 -1.85
CA PRO A 31 14.13 12.39 -3.23
C PRO A 31 14.50 10.91 -3.34
N ALA A 32 14.15 10.27 -4.45
CA ALA A 32 14.76 9.03 -4.90
C ALA A 32 16.03 9.36 -5.71
N GLN A 33 17.09 8.60 -5.50
CA GLN A 33 18.30 8.72 -6.34
C GLN A 33 17.93 8.51 -7.82
N PHE A 34 17.10 7.49 -8.08
CA PHE A 34 16.52 7.22 -9.40
C PHE A 34 15.03 6.93 -9.23
N LEU A 35 14.19 7.61 -10.02
CA LEU A 35 12.77 7.31 -10.14
C LEU A 35 12.47 6.88 -11.56
N ALA A 36 11.92 5.68 -11.73
CA ALA A 36 11.53 5.16 -13.04
C ALA A 36 10.02 4.92 -13.13
N ARG A 37 9.46 5.16 -14.33
CA ARG A 37 8.07 4.88 -14.67
C ARG A 37 8.00 3.97 -15.88
N PRO A 38 8.09 2.62 -15.69
CA PRO A 38 8.05 1.66 -16.79
C PRO A 38 6.72 1.76 -17.52
N ARG A 39 6.77 1.78 -18.85
CA ARG A 39 5.59 1.88 -19.72
C ARG A 39 4.94 0.51 -19.94
N HIS A 40 5.76 -0.54 -19.87
CA HIS A 40 5.37 -1.94 -20.07
C HIS A 40 6.35 -2.89 -19.37
N VAL A 41 6.07 -4.18 -19.42
CA VAL A 41 6.82 -5.24 -18.71
C VAL A 41 8.30 -5.29 -19.14
N ASP A 42 8.60 -5.04 -20.42
CA ASP A 42 10.00 -5.06 -20.90
C ASP A 42 10.84 -3.91 -20.34
N ASP A 43 10.25 -2.71 -20.17
CA ASP A 43 10.90 -1.59 -19.48
C ASP A 43 11.22 -1.98 -18.03
N LEU A 44 10.28 -2.62 -17.35
CA LEU A 44 10.44 -3.07 -15.97
C LEU A 44 11.57 -4.10 -15.84
N LYS A 45 11.63 -5.09 -16.74
CA LYS A 45 12.72 -6.07 -16.82
C LYS A 45 14.08 -5.39 -16.96
N GLU A 46 14.19 -4.48 -17.91
CA GLU A 46 15.45 -3.79 -18.19
C GLU A 46 15.90 -2.92 -17.00
N LEU A 47 14.96 -2.22 -16.33
CA LEU A 47 15.26 -1.44 -15.13
C LEU A 47 15.84 -2.31 -14.01
N ILE A 48 15.21 -3.45 -13.73
CA ILE A 48 15.66 -4.37 -12.68
C ILE A 48 17.01 -4.99 -13.04
N ARG A 49 17.21 -5.42 -14.31
CA ARG A 49 18.49 -5.97 -14.78
C ARG A 49 19.64 -4.99 -14.63
N ILE A 50 19.42 -3.73 -15.03
CA ILE A 50 20.46 -2.68 -14.88
C ILE A 50 20.73 -2.41 -13.40
N ALA A 51 19.71 -2.32 -12.57
CA ALA A 51 19.85 -2.10 -11.14
C ALA A 51 20.67 -3.23 -10.49
N ASN A 52 20.31 -4.49 -10.75
CA ASN A 52 21.03 -5.66 -10.24
C ASN A 52 22.49 -5.71 -10.72
N ALA A 53 22.75 -5.46 -12.01
CA ALA A 53 24.10 -5.45 -12.58
C ALA A 53 25.02 -4.39 -11.98
N ASN A 54 24.43 -3.31 -11.43
CA ASN A 54 25.18 -2.21 -10.80
C ASN A 54 25.06 -2.19 -9.27
N ALA A 55 24.55 -3.26 -8.65
CA ALA A 55 24.31 -3.38 -7.21
C ALA A 55 23.48 -2.21 -6.63
N ILE A 56 22.52 -1.69 -7.43
CA ILE A 56 21.57 -0.65 -7.02
C ILE A 56 20.36 -1.33 -6.40
N SER A 57 20.06 -1.00 -5.15
CA SER A 57 18.83 -1.46 -4.52
C SER A 57 17.60 -0.85 -5.21
N TRP A 58 16.52 -1.62 -5.31
CA TRP A 58 15.29 -1.11 -5.91
C TRP A 58 14.05 -1.42 -5.07
N ARG A 59 13.04 -0.58 -5.20
CA ARG A 59 11.74 -0.69 -4.52
C ARG A 59 10.63 -0.32 -5.48
N VAL A 60 9.46 -0.94 -5.30
CA VAL A 60 8.26 -0.61 -6.07
C VAL A 60 7.38 0.32 -5.26
N LEU A 61 7.09 1.48 -5.83
CA LEU A 61 6.09 2.41 -5.33
C LEU A 61 4.82 2.24 -6.14
N ALA A 62 3.75 1.85 -5.46
CA ALA A 62 2.39 1.84 -6.01
C ALA A 62 1.72 3.21 -5.78
N GLY A 63 0.55 3.26 -5.15
CA GLY A 63 -0.12 4.53 -4.84
C GLY A 63 0.47 5.36 -3.69
N GLY A 64 1.56 4.93 -3.04
CA GLY A 64 2.22 5.67 -1.96
C GLY A 64 1.40 5.84 -0.66
N PHE A 65 0.34 5.04 -0.48
CA PHE A 65 -0.59 5.21 0.65
C PHE A 65 -0.10 4.63 1.97
N ASN A 66 0.86 3.71 1.92
CA ASN A 66 1.37 3.00 3.10
C ASN A 66 2.88 3.18 3.26
N VAL A 67 3.43 4.27 2.76
CA VAL A 67 4.87 4.56 2.77
C VAL A 67 5.13 5.92 3.39
N LEU A 68 6.07 5.97 4.32
CA LEU A 68 6.70 7.18 4.81
C LEU A 68 8.16 7.20 4.35
N VAL A 69 8.49 8.12 3.48
CA VAL A 69 9.88 8.32 3.03
C VAL A 69 10.57 9.31 3.97
N ARG A 70 11.78 8.99 4.45
CA ARG A 70 12.59 9.87 5.29
C ARG A 70 13.08 11.10 4.52
N ASP A 71 13.53 12.12 5.23
CA ASP A 71 14.07 13.37 4.64
C ASP A 71 15.27 13.11 3.71
N GLN A 72 16.10 12.10 4.03
CA GLN A 72 17.24 11.70 3.21
C GLN A 72 16.84 11.08 1.88
N GLY A 73 15.57 10.70 1.73
CA GLY A 73 15.06 10.03 0.56
C GLY A 73 15.46 8.56 0.44
N VAL A 74 15.45 8.05 -0.77
CA VAL A 74 15.77 6.66 -1.10
C VAL A 74 17.05 6.60 -1.92
N ASN A 75 18.08 5.96 -1.37
CA ASN A 75 19.29 5.64 -2.12
C ASN A 75 19.03 4.38 -2.95
N GLY A 76 18.91 4.53 -4.27
CA GLY A 76 18.60 3.46 -5.20
C GLY A 76 17.50 3.83 -6.18
N LEU A 77 16.91 2.81 -6.80
CA LEU A 77 15.86 2.94 -7.80
C LEU A 77 14.47 2.77 -7.15
N VAL A 78 13.61 3.77 -7.34
CA VAL A 78 12.17 3.66 -7.06
C VAL A 78 11.43 3.45 -8.37
N ILE A 79 10.72 2.35 -8.49
CA ILE A 79 9.91 1.98 -9.66
C ILE A 79 8.46 2.35 -9.35
N HIS A 80 7.95 3.39 -10.00
CA HIS A 80 6.57 3.85 -9.83
C HIS A 80 5.66 3.18 -10.85
N LEU A 81 4.92 2.17 -10.43
CA LEU A 81 4.14 1.30 -11.29
C LEU A 81 2.72 1.86 -11.48
N ILE A 82 2.56 2.73 -12.48
CA ILE A 82 1.29 3.46 -12.76
C ILE A 82 0.84 3.40 -14.23
N SER A 83 1.61 2.74 -15.11
CA SER A 83 1.29 2.68 -16.53
C SER A 83 0.00 1.90 -16.80
N PRO A 84 -0.76 2.27 -17.84
CA PRO A 84 -1.91 1.51 -18.31
C PRO A 84 -1.62 0.02 -18.55
N ALA A 85 -0.40 -0.35 -18.94
CA ALA A 85 0.02 -1.74 -19.15
C ALA A 85 -0.07 -2.62 -17.89
N PHE A 86 -0.17 -2.02 -16.71
CA PHE A 86 -0.36 -2.71 -15.42
C PHE A 86 -1.74 -2.46 -14.82
N SER A 87 -2.69 -1.93 -15.62
CA SER A 87 -4.00 -1.45 -15.15
C SER A 87 -5.19 -2.15 -15.82
N ASP A 88 -4.96 -3.29 -16.47
CA ASP A 88 -6.05 -4.07 -17.08
C ASP A 88 -6.98 -4.64 -16.00
N LEU A 89 -8.28 -4.71 -16.30
CA LEU A 89 -9.28 -5.32 -15.44
C LEU A 89 -10.28 -6.08 -16.29
N GLU A 90 -10.34 -7.39 -16.10
CA GLU A 90 -11.23 -8.30 -16.83
C GLU A 90 -12.09 -9.08 -15.83
N ILE A 91 -13.41 -9.11 -16.08
CA ILE A 91 -14.38 -9.87 -15.28
C ILE A 91 -14.97 -10.96 -16.15
N ASN A 92 -14.79 -12.23 -15.77
CA ASN A 92 -15.29 -13.40 -16.48
C ASN A 92 -16.07 -14.30 -15.50
N GLY A 93 -17.40 -14.17 -15.51
CA GLY A 93 -18.25 -14.85 -14.53
C GLY A 93 -17.92 -14.39 -13.11
N ASN A 94 -17.47 -15.29 -12.25
CA ASN A 94 -17.05 -15.00 -10.85
C ASN A 94 -15.54 -14.81 -10.71
N THR A 95 -14.77 -14.91 -11.78
CA THR A 95 -13.33 -14.70 -11.77
C THR A 95 -12.98 -13.31 -12.28
N VAL A 96 -11.98 -12.69 -11.65
CA VAL A 96 -11.50 -11.36 -12.01
C VAL A 96 -9.99 -11.43 -12.19
N ARG A 97 -9.48 -10.97 -13.32
CA ARG A 97 -8.07 -10.69 -13.56
C ARG A 97 -7.85 -9.18 -13.46
N VAL A 98 -6.92 -8.76 -12.64
CA VAL A 98 -6.69 -7.34 -12.39
C VAL A 98 -5.20 -7.03 -12.30
N GLY A 99 -4.75 -6.01 -13.04
CA GLY A 99 -3.40 -5.50 -13.01
C GLY A 99 -3.08 -4.81 -11.67
N SER A 100 -1.82 -4.92 -11.25
CA SER A 100 -1.37 -4.42 -9.93
C SER A 100 -1.54 -2.91 -9.75
N ALA A 101 -1.52 -2.12 -10.82
CA ALA A 101 -1.67 -0.67 -10.78
C ALA A 101 -3.14 -0.19 -10.77
N VAL A 102 -4.12 -1.08 -10.93
CA VAL A 102 -5.54 -0.72 -10.85
C VAL A 102 -5.86 -0.15 -9.46
N PRO A 103 -6.51 1.03 -9.37
CA PRO A 103 -6.98 1.52 -8.08
C PRO A 103 -7.95 0.54 -7.42
N LEU A 104 -7.73 0.21 -6.14
CA LEU A 104 -8.58 -0.74 -5.40
C LEU A 104 -10.05 -0.29 -5.39
N THR A 105 -10.29 1.02 -5.34
CA THR A 105 -11.63 1.61 -5.43
C THR A 105 -12.32 1.33 -6.78
N ALA A 106 -11.56 1.32 -7.88
CA ALA A 106 -12.08 0.99 -9.20
C ALA A 106 -12.47 -0.49 -9.30
N LEU A 107 -11.60 -1.38 -8.81
CA LEU A 107 -11.89 -2.82 -8.72
C LEU A 107 -13.17 -3.07 -7.93
N ILE A 108 -13.28 -2.53 -6.69
CA ILE A 108 -14.46 -2.70 -5.83
C ILE A 108 -15.73 -2.20 -6.52
N SER A 109 -15.67 -1.03 -7.16
CA SER A 109 -16.83 -0.44 -7.83
C SER A 109 -17.29 -1.27 -9.04
N GLN A 110 -16.34 -1.77 -9.85
CA GLN A 110 -16.68 -2.56 -11.05
C GLN A 110 -17.23 -3.95 -10.69
N THR A 111 -16.60 -4.63 -9.72
CA THR A 111 -17.09 -5.94 -9.25
C THR A 111 -18.45 -5.83 -8.57
N ALA A 112 -18.71 -4.79 -7.78
CA ALA A 112 -20.01 -4.56 -7.17
C ALA A 112 -21.11 -4.34 -8.21
N ARG A 113 -20.83 -3.57 -9.28
CA ARG A 113 -21.77 -3.35 -10.39
C ARG A 113 -22.01 -4.63 -11.20
N ALA A 114 -21.02 -5.50 -11.29
CA ALA A 114 -21.14 -6.81 -11.93
C ALA A 114 -21.86 -7.85 -11.06
N GLY A 115 -22.30 -7.49 -9.85
CA GLY A 115 -22.96 -8.41 -8.92
C GLY A 115 -22.00 -9.44 -8.31
N LEU A 116 -20.77 -9.05 -8.06
CA LEU A 116 -19.74 -9.87 -7.42
C LEU A 116 -19.45 -9.36 -6.02
N SER A 117 -19.73 -10.19 -5.02
CA SER A 117 -19.51 -9.92 -3.59
C SER A 117 -18.15 -10.45 -3.12
N GLY A 118 -17.62 -9.82 -2.07
CA GLY A 118 -16.37 -10.19 -1.38
C GLY A 118 -15.44 -9.01 -1.17
N LEU A 119 -15.46 -8.01 -2.05
CA LEU A 119 -14.57 -6.84 -1.98
C LEU A 119 -15.23 -5.59 -1.36
N GLU A 120 -16.54 -5.55 -1.23
CA GLU A 120 -17.29 -4.37 -0.76
C GLU A 120 -16.89 -3.92 0.64
N GLN A 121 -16.41 -4.84 1.49
CA GLN A 121 -15.92 -4.53 2.84
C GLN A 121 -14.57 -3.77 2.82
N LEU A 122 -13.83 -3.81 1.72
CA LEU A 122 -12.61 -3.04 1.52
C LEU A 122 -12.87 -1.60 1.04
N THR A 123 -14.13 -1.21 0.83
CA THR A 123 -14.49 0.16 0.42
C THR A 123 -13.83 1.18 1.35
N GLY A 124 -13.23 2.21 0.75
CA GLY A 124 -12.50 3.25 1.47
C GLY A 124 -11.08 2.87 1.89
N VAL A 125 -10.57 1.69 1.55
CA VAL A 125 -9.14 1.39 1.61
C VAL A 125 -8.50 2.04 0.37
N PRO A 126 -7.55 2.96 0.56
CA PRO A 126 -6.89 3.63 -0.57
C PRO A 126 -5.78 2.77 -1.16
N GLY A 127 -5.34 3.12 -2.37
CA GLY A 127 -4.20 2.49 -3.01
C GLY A 127 -4.55 1.66 -4.24
N THR A 128 -3.58 0.91 -4.74
CA THR A 128 -3.72 0.00 -5.87
C THR A 128 -3.89 -1.44 -5.41
N VAL A 129 -4.37 -2.31 -6.29
CA VAL A 129 -4.58 -3.73 -5.96
C VAL A 129 -3.26 -4.41 -5.60
N GLY A 130 -2.17 -4.17 -6.35
CA GLY A 130 -0.85 -4.71 -6.01
C GLY A 130 -0.34 -4.21 -4.65
N GLY A 131 -0.50 -2.91 -4.35
CA GLY A 131 -0.18 -2.35 -3.05
C GLY A 131 -1.03 -2.94 -1.92
N ALA A 132 -2.30 -3.26 -2.19
CA ALA A 132 -3.19 -3.91 -1.23
C ALA A 132 -2.74 -5.35 -0.91
N VAL A 133 -2.28 -6.12 -1.90
CA VAL A 133 -1.69 -7.46 -1.69
C VAL A 133 -0.40 -7.35 -0.87
N LYS A 134 0.53 -6.48 -1.29
CA LYS A 134 1.84 -6.28 -0.64
C LYS A 134 1.72 -5.89 0.83
N SER A 135 0.78 -5.00 1.15
CA SER A 135 0.57 -4.51 2.53
C SER A 135 -0.38 -5.38 3.34
N ALA A 136 -0.81 -6.54 2.83
CA ALA A 136 -1.86 -7.37 3.43
C ALA A 136 -3.09 -6.53 3.80
N ALA A 137 -3.58 -5.73 2.85
CA ALA A 137 -4.67 -4.79 3.11
C ALA A 137 -5.90 -5.51 3.66
N SER A 138 -6.29 -5.09 4.83
CA SER A 138 -7.36 -5.69 5.59
C SER A 138 -8.24 -4.64 6.25
N THR A 139 -9.47 -5.02 6.52
CA THR A 139 -10.35 -4.35 7.49
C THR A 139 -10.52 -5.28 8.69
N ARG A 140 -11.21 -4.84 9.74
CA ARG A 140 -11.54 -5.71 10.89
C ARG A 140 -12.35 -6.95 10.49
N VAL A 141 -12.99 -6.93 9.33
CA VAL A 141 -13.97 -7.95 8.92
C VAL A 141 -13.45 -8.82 7.78
N VAL A 142 -12.68 -8.24 6.84
CA VAL A 142 -12.26 -8.92 5.60
C VAL A 142 -10.83 -8.55 5.22
N THR A 143 -10.11 -9.55 4.73
CA THR A 143 -8.82 -9.38 4.05
C THR A 143 -8.99 -9.71 2.56
N LEU A 144 -8.10 -9.18 1.73
CA LEU A 144 -8.08 -9.50 0.29
C LEU A 144 -7.58 -10.95 0.04
N GLU A 145 -6.71 -11.45 0.89
CA GLU A 145 -5.99 -12.71 0.71
C GLU A 145 -6.85 -13.95 0.39
N PRO A 146 -7.98 -14.21 1.09
CA PRO A 146 -8.80 -15.39 0.80
C PRO A 146 -9.40 -15.40 -0.61
N LEU A 147 -9.53 -14.23 -1.23
CA LEU A 147 -10.11 -14.07 -2.56
C LEU A 147 -9.09 -14.26 -3.69
N ILE A 148 -7.79 -14.20 -3.37
CA ILE A 148 -6.71 -14.39 -4.35
C ILE A 148 -6.58 -15.88 -4.67
N ARG A 149 -6.62 -16.20 -5.97
CA ARG A 149 -6.39 -17.55 -6.50
C ARG A 149 -5.02 -17.71 -7.11
N LYS A 150 -4.53 -16.66 -7.76
CA LYS A 150 -3.20 -16.66 -8.37
C LYS A 150 -2.59 -15.26 -8.39
N LEU A 151 -1.27 -15.20 -8.43
CA LEU A 151 -0.49 -14.00 -8.68
C LEU A 151 0.45 -14.25 -9.86
N THR A 152 0.55 -13.27 -10.76
CA THR A 152 1.64 -13.22 -11.74
C THR A 152 2.66 -12.22 -11.23
N LEU A 153 3.88 -12.67 -11.04
CA LEU A 153 4.98 -11.95 -10.43
C LEU A 153 6.14 -11.83 -11.41
N MET A 154 6.93 -10.77 -11.27
CA MET A 154 8.29 -10.71 -11.77
C MET A 154 9.23 -10.83 -10.58
N ASP A 155 10.06 -11.85 -10.58
CA ASP A 155 11.06 -12.07 -9.53
C ASP A 155 12.29 -11.17 -9.66
N VAL A 156 13.23 -11.32 -8.75
CA VAL A 156 14.47 -10.53 -8.73
C VAL A 156 15.38 -10.80 -9.93
N ASP A 157 15.26 -11.97 -10.57
CA ASP A 157 16.00 -12.37 -11.76
C ASP A 157 15.30 -11.95 -13.06
N THR A 158 14.16 -11.28 -12.93
CA THR A 158 13.28 -10.79 -14.01
C THR A 158 12.50 -11.87 -14.74
N ASP A 159 12.38 -13.06 -14.17
CA ASP A 159 11.53 -14.10 -14.69
C ASP A 159 10.07 -13.85 -14.29
N ILE A 160 9.15 -14.16 -15.20
CA ILE A 160 7.72 -14.04 -14.92
C ILE A 160 7.22 -15.39 -14.45
N VAL A 161 6.76 -15.42 -13.21
CA VAL A 161 6.26 -16.60 -12.55
C VAL A 161 4.79 -16.42 -12.18
N THR A 162 3.98 -17.45 -12.43
CA THR A 162 2.60 -17.48 -11.93
C THR A 162 2.54 -18.47 -10.76
N MET A 163 2.06 -18.00 -9.63
CA MET A 163 1.85 -18.79 -8.43
C MET A 163 0.36 -18.91 -8.14
N GLU A 164 -0.08 -20.10 -7.80
CA GLU A 164 -1.45 -20.39 -7.44
C GLU A 164 -1.58 -20.56 -5.92
N ARG A 165 -2.82 -20.44 -5.41
CA ARG A 165 -3.07 -20.57 -3.97
C ARG A 165 -2.59 -21.91 -3.39
N GLN A 166 -2.64 -22.96 -4.16
CA GLN A 166 -2.15 -24.29 -3.76
C GLN A 166 -0.65 -24.39 -3.58
N ASP A 167 0.13 -23.44 -4.14
CA ASP A 167 1.59 -23.38 -4.04
C ASP A 167 2.04 -22.75 -2.72
N LEU A 168 1.13 -22.11 -1.98
CA LEU A 168 1.41 -21.53 -0.67
C LEU A 168 1.56 -22.63 0.39
N ALA A 169 2.62 -22.54 1.18
CA ALA A 169 2.78 -23.38 2.36
C ALA A 169 1.65 -23.11 3.38
N PRO A 170 1.27 -24.12 4.21
CA PRO A 170 0.29 -23.94 5.26
C PRO A 170 0.66 -22.78 6.19
N GLY A 171 -0.22 -21.78 6.31
CA GLY A 171 -0.01 -20.60 7.15
C GLY A 171 0.78 -19.45 6.49
N GLN A 172 1.31 -19.65 5.29
CA GLN A 172 1.98 -18.59 4.53
C GLN A 172 0.96 -17.63 3.91
N SER A 173 1.27 -16.33 3.95
CA SER A 173 0.47 -15.28 3.32
C SER A 173 1.02 -14.90 1.94
N TRP A 174 0.16 -14.35 1.09
CA TRP A 174 0.59 -13.79 -0.19
C TRP A 174 1.57 -12.61 -0.01
N SER A 175 1.37 -11.79 1.01
CA SER A 175 2.24 -10.64 1.28
C SER A 175 3.66 -11.05 1.68
N GLU A 176 3.83 -12.16 2.40
CA GLU A 176 5.16 -12.73 2.72
C GLU A 176 5.85 -13.29 1.48
N LEU A 177 5.07 -13.95 0.60
CA LEU A 177 5.61 -14.53 -0.62
C LEU A 177 6.21 -13.46 -1.56
N VAL A 178 5.53 -12.33 -1.69
CA VAL A 178 5.89 -11.26 -2.66
C VAL A 178 6.83 -10.20 -2.06
N GLU A 179 7.57 -10.52 -1.01
CA GLU A 179 8.40 -9.52 -0.32
C GLU A 179 9.42 -8.85 -1.23
N ARG A 180 10.02 -9.60 -2.16
CA ARG A 180 11.05 -9.12 -3.09
C ARG A 180 10.62 -9.05 -4.54
N ASP A 181 9.39 -9.44 -4.86
CA ASP A 181 8.90 -9.56 -6.21
C ASP A 181 8.02 -8.37 -6.60
N VAL A 182 7.87 -8.18 -7.91
CA VAL A 182 6.94 -7.18 -8.46
C VAL A 182 5.65 -7.89 -8.88
N ILE A 183 4.54 -7.52 -8.28
CA ILE A 183 3.23 -8.03 -8.66
C ILE A 183 2.84 -7.38 -10.00
N LEU A 184 2.57 -8.20 -11.02
CA LEU A 184 2.12 -7.76 -12.33
C LEU A 184 0.59 -7.79 -12.43
N ASP A 185 -0.01 -8.94 -12.15
CA ASP A 185 -1.47 -9.09 -12.08
C ASP A 185 -1.92 -10.09 -11.02
N ILE A 186 -3.20 -9.99 -10.65
CA ILE A 186 -3.84 -10.75 -9.60
C ILE A 186 -5.10 -11.42 -10.15
N GLY A 187 -5.24 -12.71 -9.96
CA GLY A 187 -6.47 -13.46 -10.21
C GLY A 187 -7.27 -13.61 -8.92
N LEU A 188 -8.52 -13.13 -8.95
CA LEU A 188 -9.45 -13.23 -7.83
C LEU A 188 -10.61 -14.15 -8.18
N GLU A 189 -11.20 -14.78 -7.18
CA GLU A 189 -12.48 -15.45 -7.27
C GLU A 189 -13.46 -14.84 -6.28
N LEU A 190 -14.59 -14.34 -6.79
CA LEU A 190 -15.60 -13.62 -6.02
C LEU A 190 -16.92 -14.41 -6.03
N THR A 191 -17.84 -14.03 -5.16
CA THR A 191 -19.14 -14.72 -5.04
C THR A 191 -20.22 -13.96 -5.81
N PRO A 192 -20.94 -14.60 -6.76
CA PRO A 192 -22.09 -14.00 -7.42
C PRO A 192 -23.17 -13.59 -6.42
N ASP A 193 -23.72 -12.39 -6.58
CA ASP A 193 -24.76 -11.83 -5.72
C ASP A 193 -25.58 -10.79 -6.50
N ASN A 194 -26.64 -10.28 -5.89
CA ASN A 194 -27.43 -9.21 -6.49
C ASN A 194 -26.64 -7.89 -6.52
N PRO A 195 -26.47 -7.24 -7.68
CA PRO A 195 -25.69 -6.01 -7.82
C PRO A 195 -26.17 -4.88 -6.88
N GLU A 196 -27.49 -4.69 -6.73
CA GLU A 196 -28.04 -3.64 -5.88
C GLU A 196 -27.72 -3.88 -4.39
N ALA A 197 -27.75 -5.16 -3.97
CA ALA A 197 -27.42 -5.55 -2.60
C ALA A 197 -25.92 -5.31 -2.33
N VAL A 198 -25.01 -5.68 -3.26
CA VAL A 198 -23.57 -5.42 -3.12
C VAL A 198 -23.29 -3.93 -3.05
N VAL A 199 -23.83 -3.14 -3.98
CA VAL A 199 -23.67 -1.67 -3.98
C VAL A 199 -24.22 -1.05 -2.70
N LYS A 200 -25.35 -1.54 -2.15
CA LYS A 200 -25.90 -1.07 -0.88
C LYS A 200 -24.94 -1.34 0.28
N ARG A 201 -24.36 -2.55 0.37
CA ARG A 201 -23.34 -2.88 1.39
C ARG A 201 -22.11 -1.97 1.27
N MET A 202 -21.62 -1.77 0.04
CA MET A 202 -20.50 -0.87 -0.23
C MET A 202 -20.76 0.56 0.27
N ARG A 203 -21.96 1.11 0.03
CA ARG A 203 -22.35 2.44 0.52
C ARG A 203 -22.40 2.49 2.05
N ASN A 204 -22.93 1.47 2.70
CA ASN A 204 -22.99 1.40 4.16
C ASN A 204 -21.56 1.38 4.77
N VAL A 205 -20.64 0.58 4.21
CA VAL A 205 -19.25 0.56 4.66
C VAL A 205 -18.60 1.95 4.48
N TRP A 206 -18.86 2.61 3.36
CA TRP A 206 -18.36 3.96 3.12
C TRP A 206 -18.83 4.97 4.17
N ILE A 207 -20.13 4.98 4.49
CA ILE A 207 -20.71 5.87 5.50
C ILE A 207 -20.03 5.66 6.86
N LEU A 208 -19.94 4.39 7.32
CA LEU A 208 -19.30 4.05 8.59
C LEU A 208 -17.83 4.49 8.65
N LYS A 209 -17.07 4.27 7.57
CA LYS A 209 -15.67 4.70 7.52
C LYS A 209 -15.53 6.21 7.55
N LYS A 210 -16.40 6.93 6.84
CA LYS A 210 -16.39 8.40 6.84
C LYS A 210 -16.65 9.00 8.23
N GLU A 211 -17.43 8.32 9.06
CA GLU A 211 -17.71 8.74 10.45
C GLU A 211 -16.50 8.51 11.37
N HIS A 212 -15.74 7.43 11.15
CA HIS A 212 -14.69 6.98 12.07
C HIS A 212 -13.24 7.32 11.64
N GLN A 213 -13.03 7.74 10.41
CA GLN A 213 -11.70 8.12 9.92
C GLN A 213 -11.56 9.65 9.80
N PRO A 214 -10.34 10.20 9.83
CA PRO A 214 -10.12 11.65 9.70
C PRO A 214 -10.36 12.12 8.26
N TYR A 215 -11.61 12.06 7.79
CA TYR A 215 -12.01 12.58 6.49
C TYR A 215 -11.93 14.10 6.47
N GLY A 216 -11.40 14.66 5.36
CA GLY A 216 -11.21 16.10 5.19
C GLY A 216 -9.79 16.57 5.47
N HIS A 217 -8.93 15.77 6.06
CA HIS A 217 -7.49 15.99 6.10
C HIS A 217 -6.86 15.29 4.90
N GLN A 218 -6.21 16.04 4.03
CA GLN A 218 -5.63 15.52 2.78
C GLN A 218 -4.47 14.57 3.01
N ALA A 219 -3.83 14.60 4.19
CA ALA A 219 -2.71 13.77 4.51
C ALA A 219 -2.91 13.13 5.90
N SER A 220 -3.34 11.87 5.91
CA SER A 220 -3.48 11.08 7.15
C SER A 220 -3.20 9.62 6.88
N ALA A 221 -2.51 8.93 7.79
CA ALA A 221 -2.19 7.52 7.65
C ALA A 221 -2.56 6.73 8.91
N CYS A 222 -3.06 5.51 8.70
CA CYS A 222 -3.21 4.51 9.75
C CYS A 222 -1.82 3.89 10.04
N ILE A 223 -1.36 3.96 11.28
CA ILE A 223 0.05 3.76 11.61
C ILE A 223 0.37 2.35 12.08
N PHE A 224 -0.48 1.77 12.95
CA PHE A 224 -0.16 0.50 13.59
C PHE A 224 -1.11 -0.62 13.18
N ARG A 225 -0.62 -1.85 13.26
CA ARG A 225 -1.43 -3.06 13.21
C ARG A 225 -2.11 -3.28 14.55
N ASP A 226 -3.31 -3.85 14.54
CA ASP A 226 -3.96 -4.26 15.79
C ASP A 226 -3.18 -5.43 16.39
N PRO A 227 -2.70 -5.32 17.66
CA PRO A 227 -1.87 -6.37 18.27
C PRO A 227 -2.65 -7.64 18.58
N LYS A 228 -3.96 -7.51 18.84
CA LYS A 228 -4.89 -8.62 19.09
C LYS A 228 -6.29 -8.27 18.60
N PRO A 229 -7.13 -9.26 18.27
CA PRO A 229 -8.52 -9.00 17.81
C PRO A 229 -9.38 -8.23 18.82
N ASP A 230 -9.18 -8.46 20.11
CA ASP A 230 -9.90 -7.82 21.24
C ASP A 230 -9.24 -6.52 21.75
N ARG A 231 -8.03 -6.22 21.30
CA ARG A 231 -7.27 -5.02 21.69
C ARG A 231 -6.71 -4.31 20.46
N THR A 232 -7.45 -3.31 19.99
CA THR A 232 -7.04 -2.53 18.81
C THR A 232 -5.97 -1.50 19.17
N ALA A 233 -5.10 -1.18 18.22
CA ALA A 233 -4.12 -0.11 18.38
C ALA A 233 -4.82 1.22 18.70
N GLU A 234 -5.95 1.51 18.01
CA GLU A 234 -6.79 2.67 18.29
C GLU A 234 -7.18 2.78 19.77
N SER A 235 -7.74 1.68 20.36
CA SER A 235 -8.19 1.69 21.74
C SER A 235 -7.06 1.83 22.75
N LEU A 236 -5.89 1.24 22.47
CA LEU A 236 -4.70 1.36 23.33
C LEU A 236 -4.15 2.79 23.34
N ILE A 237 -4.05 3.42 22.17
CA ILE A 237 -3.56 4.79 22.01
C ILE A 237 -4.52 5.78 22.67
N GLU A 238 -5.84 5.55 22.53
CA GLU A 238 -6.88 6.35 23.20
C GLU A 238 -6.82 6.23 24.73
N GLN A 239 -6.72 4.99 25.26
CA GLN A 239 -6.57 4.72 26.69
C GLN A 239 -5.25 5.28 27.27
N ALA A 240 -4.20 5.36 26.45
CA ALA A 240 -2.94 6.03 26.82
C ALA A 240 -3.08 7.57 26.90
N GLY A 241 -4.24 8.13 26.50
CA GLY A 241 -4.49 9.57 26.55
C GLY A 241 -3.78 10.36 25.43
N LEU A 242 -3.44 9.72 24.29
CA LEU A 242 -2.60 10.32 23.27
C LEU A 242 -3.38 11.00 22.14
N LYS A 243 -4.72 10.98 22.12
CA LYS A 243 -5.49 11.74 21.12
C LYS A 243 -5.14 13.22 21.16
N GLY A 244 -4.89 13.81 20.00
CA GLY A 244 -4.47 15.22 19.87
C GLY A 244 -3.02 15.51 20.26
N SER A 245 -2.22 14.50 20.66
CA SER A 245 -0.79 14.68 20.91
C SER A 245 -0.08 15.10 19.63
N ARG A 246 0.85 16.06 19.74
CA ARG A 246 1.56 16.66 18.60
C ARG A 246 3.06 16.62 18.76
N ILE A 247 3.76 16.39 17.66
CA ILE A 247 5.20 16.64 17.53
C ILE A 247 5.43 17.35 16.20
N GLY A 248 5.91 18.59 16.25
CA GLY A 248 6.04 19.43 15.06
C GLY A 248 4.70 19.55 14.31
N GLY A 249 4.70 19.19 13.04
CA GLY A 249 3.49 19.19 12.19
C GLY A 249 2.69 17.90 12.22
N ALA A 250 3.07 16.88 13.00
CA ALA A 250 2.35 15.61 13.12
C ALA A 250 1.43 15.59 14.35
N GLU A 251 0.18 15.11 14.19
CA GLU A 251 -0.82 15.00 15.25
C GLU A 251 -1.50 13.65 15.26
N VAL A 252 -1.72 13.07 16.45
CA VAL A 252 -2.62 11.93 16.65
C VAL A 252 -4.06 12.39 16.45
N SER A 253 -4.75 11.79 15.49
CA SER A 253 -6.12 12.19 15.16
C SER A 253 -7.06 12.07 16.35
N ILE A 254 -7.86 13.12 16.59
CA ILE A 254 -8.91 13.12 17.61
C ILE A 254 -10.10 12.20 17.24
N ARG A 255 -10.28 11.89 15.96
CA ARG A 255 -11.35 10.99 15.48
C ARG A 255 -10.99 9.52 15.66
N ASN A 256 -9.80 9.14 15.26
CA ASN A 256 -9.30 7.78 15.37
C ASN A 256 -7.83 7.81 15.78
N ALA A 257 -7.53 7.35 16.98
CA ALA A 257 -6.20 7.46 17.59
C ALA A 257 -5.11 6.65 16.85
N ASN A 258 -5.47 5.70 15.99
CA ASN A 258 -4.52 4.98 15.15
C ASN A 258 -4.17 5.71 13.84
N TYR A 259 -4.63 6.96 13.68
CA TYR A 259 -4.27 7.80 12.54
C TYR A 259 -3.41 8.98 12.98
N ILE A 260 -2.36 9.22 12.23
CA ILE A 260 -1.60 10.48 12.27
C ILE A 260 -2.07 11.37 11.13
N VAL A 261 -2.36 12.61 11.45
CA VAL A 261 -2.67 13.69 10.51
C VAL A 261 -1.46 14.60 10.43
N VAL A 262 -1.11 15.08 9.24
CA VAL A 262 0.05 15.95 9.04
C VAL A 262 -0.37 17.32 8.51
N GLU A 263 0.25 18.35 9.07
CA GLU A 263 0.11 19.74 8.64
C GLU A 263 1.08 20.06 7.49
N PRO A 264 0.88 21.14 6.71
CA PRO A 264 1.72 21.46 5.54
C PRO A 264 3.22 21.63 5.82
N ASN A 265 3.60 21.96 7.06
CA ASN A 265 5.01 22.14 7.50
C ASN A 265 5.56 20.92 8.24
N CYS A 266 4.87 19.79 8.22
CA CYS A 266 5.31 18.56 8.85
C CYS A 266 6.54 17.99 8.14
N SER A 267 7.47 17.44 8.92
CA SER A 267 8.58 16.66 8.42
C SER A 267 8.36 15.16 8.63
N PRO A 268 8.98 14.27 7.82
CA PRO A 268 9.02 12.83 8.10
C PRO A 268 9.51 12.51 9.51
N ASN A 269 10.47 13.28 10.02
CA ASN A 269 11.01 13.10 11.37
C ASN A 269 9.99 13.41 12.47
N ASP A 270 9.08 14.37 12.26
CA ASP A 270 8.00 14.64 13.21
C ASP A 270 7.05 13.44 13.34
N VAL A 271 6.71 12.82 12.21
CA VAL A 271 5.88 11.61 12.19
C VAL A 271 6.58 10.46 12.89
N LEU A 272 7.89 10.24 12.64
CA LEU A 272 8.65 9.16 13.27
C LEU A 272 8.75 9.36 14.78
N ARG A 273 9.05 10.57 15.24
CA ARG A 273 9.10 10.90 16.68
C ARG A 273 7.74 10.72 17.37
N LEU A 274 6.64 11.05 16.67
CA LEU A 274 5.30 10.82 17.20
C LEU A 274 4.98 9.32 17.27
N ILE A 275 5.38 8.52 16.28
CA ILE A 275 5.30 7.07 16.30
C ILE A 275 6.06 6.49 17.51
N ASP A 276 7.29 6.93 17.75
CA ASP A 276 8.11 6.47 18.87
C ASP A 276 7.49 6.84 20.22
N LEU A 277 6.94 8.05 20.35
CA LEU A 277 6.19 8.48 21.54
C LEU A 277 4.99 7.55 21.80
N ILE A 278 4.18 7.26 20.76
CA ILE A 278 3.01 6.40 20.90
C ILE A 278 3.43 4.99 21.33
N ARG A 279 4.43 4.40 20.67
CA ARG A 279 4.93 3.05 21.00
C ARG A 279 5.43 2.99 22.43
N GLY A 280 6.26 3.95 22.84
CA GLY A 280 6.82 4.01 24.19
C GLY A 280 5.75 4.14 25.28
N GLU A 281 4.73 4.98 25.08
CA GLU A 281 3.65 5.16 26.04
C GLU A 281 2.74 3.93 26.13
N VAL A 282 2.37 3.31 25.00
CA VAL A 282 1.55 2.10 24.99
C VAL A 282 2.29 0.92 25.63
N GLU A 283 3.59 0.74 25.32
CA GLU A 283 4.42 -0.29 25.94
C GLU A 283 4.57 -0.08 27.44
N ARG A 284 4.80 1.15 27.87
CA ARG A 284 4.94 1.51 29.30
C ARG A 284 3.67 1.20 30.08
N GLN A 285 2.47 1.54 29.53
CA GLN A 285 1.20 1.42 30.25
C GLN A 285 0.61 0.02 30.17
N PHE A 286 0.70 -0.63 29.01
CA PHE A 286 -0.04 -1.88 28.75
C PHE A 286 0.84 -3.12 28.53
N ARG A 287 2.19 -2.93 28.46
CA ARG A 287 3.15 -4.00 28.13
C ARG A 287 2.85 -4.67 26.76
N ILE A 288 2.43 -3.84 25.79
CA ILE A 288 2.12 -4.26 24.44
C ILE A 288 2.99 -3.45 23.48
N GLU A 289 3.75 -4.12 22.64
CA GLU A 289 4.47 -3.51 21.54
C GLU A 289 3.55 -3.35 20.31
N LEU A 290 3.45 -2.12 19.77
CA LEU A 290 2.70 -1.85 18.56
C LEU A 290 3.56 -2.04 17.32
N GLY A 291 3.17 -3.00 16.47
CA GLY A 291 3.79 -3.22 15.15
C GLY A 291 3.35 -2.16 14.13
N LEU A 292 4.30 -1.63 13.38
CA LEU A 292 3.98 -0.68 12.31
C LEU A 292 3.21 -1.36 11.18
N ARG A 293 2.18 -0.68 10.70
CA ARG A 293 1.51 -0.95 9.44
C ARG A 293 2.17 -0.17 8.30
N LEU A 294 2.56 1.07 8.59
CA LEU A 294 3.24 1.98 7.67
C LEU A 294 4.67 1.48 7.39
N GLU A 295 5.05 1.43 6.13
CA GLU A 295 6.41 1.10 5.71
C GLU A 295 7.26 2.37 5.71
N VAL A 296 8.45 2.31 6.33
CA VAL A 296 9.38 3.45 6.41
C VAL A 296 10.54 3.21 5.46
N TRP A 297 10.78 4.15 4.55
CA TRP A 297 11.88 4.12 3.58
C TRP A 297 12.98 5.11 3.94
#